data_8fbbee7083adfd4f2da31ae6c0ec2575
#
_entry.id   8fbbee7083adfd4f2da31ae6c0ec2575
#
_cell.length_a   1.000
_cell.length_b   1.000
_cell.length_c   1.000
_cell.angle_alpha   90.00
_cell.angle_beta   90.00
_cell.angle_gamma   90.00
#
_symmetry.space_group_name_H-M   'P 1'
#
loop_
_entity.id
_entity.type
_entity.pdbx_description
1 polymer ?
#
loop_
_entity_poly.entity_id
_entity_poly.type
_entity_poly.pdbx_seq_one_letter_code
_entity_poly.pdbx_strand_id
1 'polypeptide(L)'
;DVLIGTPGRILKLMKNKKVKAQLVKTIVMDEVDQLFQEEELSLTKQILTHTPTEYQLVFYSATADRVVNQAQSLSQKLQVIDVTEEDTSAGQVAHYFIRLAPRKKADYLRRLAHTEAFRSMVFFNQVADLGAAEEKLVYENVPAIGLASDQSKQLRKLAIDQFKAERVKLLLTTDIAARGLDFTGVPYVVNVDVPLAEESYIHRSGRVGRMGAQGAVITFINDGTKREYQRLM
;
A
#
# COMPACT_ATOMS: atom_id res chain seq x y z
N ASP A 1 -24.68 -12.14 -7.02
CA ASP A 1 -23.94 -11.86 -5.78
C ASP A 1 -22.50 -11.53 -6.09
N VAL A 2 -21.87 -10.71 -5.26
CA VAL A 2 -20.45 -10.34 -5.35
C VAL A 2 -19.72 -10.92 -4.14
N LEU A 3 -18.59 -11.60 -4.37
CA LEU A 3 -17.69 -12.08 -3.34
C LEU A 3 -16.39 -11.31 -3.39
N ILE A 4 -16.00 -10.68 -2.28
CA ILE A 4 -14.75 -9.94 -2.16
C ILE A 4 -13.89 -10.57 -1.06
N GLY A 5 -12.61 -10.78 -1.34
CA GLY A 5 -11.68 -11.34 -0.37
C GLY A 5 -10.26 -11.50 -0.91
N THR A 6 -9.34 -11.82 -0.04
CA THR A 6 -7.97 -12.19 -0.42
C THR A 6 -7.92 -13.58 -1.05
N PRO A 7 -6.94 -13.90 -1.92
CA PRO A 7 -6.85 -15.20 -2.60
C PRO A 7 -6.93 -16.39 -1.63
N GLY A 8 -6.15 -16.37 -0.55
CA GLY A 8 -6.15 -17.45 0.44
C GLY A 8 -7.51 -17.65 1.12
N ARG A 9 -8.25 -16.54 1.40
CA ARG A 9 -9.60 -16.64 1.99
C ARG A 9 -10.61 -17.18 1.02
N ILE A 10 -10.60 -16.71 -0.23
CA ILE A 10 -11.51 -17.18 -1.30
C ILE A 10 -11.28 -18.67 -1.54
N LEU A 11 -10.02 -19.07 -1.72
CA LEU A 11 -9.68 -20.49 -1.94
C LEU A 11 -10.14 -21.39 -0.80
N LYS A 12 -9.97 -20.96 0.45
CA LYS A 12 -10.48 -21.68 1.64
C LYS A 12 -11.99 -21.86 1.61
N LEU A 13 -12.74 -20.84 1.21
CA LEU A 13 -14.19 -20.90 1.10
C LEU A 13 -14.64 -21.83 -0.02
N MET A 14 -13.95 -21.82 -1.16
CA MET A 14 -14.19 -22.73 -2.30
C MET A 14 -13.92 -24.19 -1.91
N LYS A 15 -12.75 -24.48 -1.33
CA LYS A 15 -12.38 -25.84 -0.85
C LYS A 15 -13.40 -26.39 0.19
N ASN A 16 -13.94 -25.53 1.02
CA ASN A 16 -14.98 -25.87 2.00
C ASN A 16 -16.39 -25.87 1.42
N LYS A 17 -16.56 -25.74 0.09
CA LYS A 17 -17.86 -25.73 -0.61
C LYS A 17 -18.84 -24.67 -0.10
N LYS A 18 -18.33 -23.59 0.52
CA LYS A 18 -19.15 -22.47 1.00
C LYS A 18 -19.43 -21.44 -0.08
N VAL A 19 -18.74 -21.53 -1.21
CA VAL A 19 -18.92 -20.70 -2.41
C VAL A 19 -19.14 -21.62 -3.60
N LYS A 20 -20.20 -21.34 -4.38
CA LYS A 20 -20.51 -22.07 -5.62
C LYS A 20 -19.72 -21.45 -6.77
N ALA A 21 -18.45 -21.84 -6.89
CA ALA A 21 -17.54 -21.31 -7.89
C ALA A 21 -17.97 -21.57 -9.33
N GLN A 22 -18.78 -22.62 -9.57
CA GLN A 22 -19.30 -22.99 -10.88
C GLN A 22 -20.23 -21.94 -11.52
N LEU A 23 -20.71 -20.97 -10.76
CA LEU A 23 -21.58 -19.90 -11.24
C LEU A 23 -20.86 -18.57 -11.46
N VAL A 24 -19.54 -18.54 -11.27
CA VAL A 24 -18.72 -17.33 -11.45
C VAL A 24 -18.68 -16.98 -12.94
N LYS A 25 -19.03 -15.74 -13.28
CA LYS A 25 -18.99 -15.19 -14.63
C LYS A 25 -17.87 -14.19 -14.84
N THR A 26 -17.45 -13.52 -13.77
CA THR A 26 -16.40 -12.49 -13.82
C THR A 26 -15.52 -12.61 -12.60
N ILE A 27 -14.23 -12.55 -12.80
CA ILE A 27 -13.21 -12.50 -11.76
C ILE A 27 -12.45 -11.20 -11.95
N VAL A 28 -12.48 -10.38 -10.90
CA VAL A 28 -11.75 -9.12 -10.85
C VAL A 28 -10.55 -9.29 -9.93
N MET A 29 -9.39 -8.97 -10.42
CA MET A 29 -8.12 -8.98 -9.70
C MET A 29 -7.63 -7.55 -9.58
N ASP A 30 -7.56 -7.07 -8.35
CA ASP A 30 -7.06 -5.73 -8.02
C ASP A 30 -5.64 -5.80 -7.45
N GLU A 31 -4.84 -4.75 -7.63
CA GLU A 31 -3.42 -4.72 -7.27
C GLU A 31 -2.66 -5.95 -7.83
N VAL A 32 -2.79 -6.20 -9.14
CA VAL A 32 -2.31 -7.44 -9.77
C VAL A 32 -0.79 -7.60 -9.71
N ASP A 33 -0.05 -6.49 -9.70
CA ASP A 33 1.39 -6.45 -9.42
C ASP A 33 1.76 -7.16 -8.11
N GLN A 34 0.88 -7.11 -7.12
CA GLN A 34 1.02 -7.82 -5.85
C GLN A 34 0.54 -9.28 -5.94
N LEU A 35 -0.60 -9.52 -6.62
CA LEU A 35 -1.16 -10.85 -6.79
C LEU A 35 -0.29 -11.76 -7.66
N PHE A 36 0.60 -11.20 -8.45
CA PHE A 36 1.53 -11.94 -9.31
C PHE A 36 2.88 -12.24 -8.64
N GLN A 37 3.06 -11.91 -7.37
CA GLN A 37 4.15 -12.47 -6.58
C GLN A 37 3.96 -13.98 -6.41
N GLU A 38 5.05 -14.72 -6.34
CA GLU A 38 5.08 -16.19 -6.53
C GLU A 38 4.05 -16.95 -5.67
N GLU A 39 3.94 -16.60 -4.39
CA GLU A 39 3.03 -17.24 -3.44
C GLU A 39 1.56 -16.93 -3.78
N GLU A 40 1.21 -15.66 -3.97
CA GLU A 40 -0.15 -15.21 -4.27
C GLU A 40 -0.60 -15.67 -5.66
N LEU A 41 0.30 -15.71 -6.63
CA LEU A 41 0.03 -16.23 -7.96
C LEU A 41 -0.35 -17.71 -7.93
N SER A 42 0.32 -18.51 -7.08
CA SER A 42 -0.02 -19.93 -6.89
C SER A 42 -1.45 -20.10 -6.37
N LEU A 43 -1.83 -19.30 -5.37
CA LEU A 43 -3.20 -19.31 -4.82
C LEU A 43 -4.22 -18.87 -5.87
N THR A 44 -3.90 -17.84 -6.64
CA THR A 44 -4.75 -17.32 -7.72
C THR A 44 -4.99 -18.39 -8.79
N LYS A 45 -3.94 -19.06 -9.25
CA LYS A 45 -4.08 -20.18 -10.20
C LYS A 45 -4.97 -21.31 -9.66
N GLN A 46 -4.83 -21.66 -8.37
CA GLN A 46 -5.71 -22.65 -7.73
C GLN A 46 -7.18 -22.19 -7.70
N ILE A 47 -7.46 -20.90 -7.49
CA ILE A 47 -8.84 -20.38 -7.56
C ILE A 47 -9.41 -20.59 -8.96
N LEU A 48 -8.64 -20.26 -10.00
CA LEU A 48 -9.07 -20.40 -11.39
C LEU A 48 -9.40 -21.84 -11.76
N THR A 49 -8.71 -22.84 -11.20
CA THR A 49 -9.06 -24.28 -11.44
C THR A 49 -10.40 -24.70 -10.84
N HIS A 50 -10.97 -23.91 -9.92
CA HIS A 50 -12.27 -24.20 -9.28
C HIS A 50 -13.42 -23.43 -9.94
N THR A 51 -13.14 -22.58 -10.93
CA THR A 51 -14.13 -21.79 -11.66
C THR A 51 -14.53 -22.48 -12.96
N PRO A 52 -15.63 -22.08 -13.64
CA PRO A 52 -15.99 -22.60 -14.96
C PRO A 52 -14.89 -22.36 -15.99
N THR A 53 -14.99 -22.98 -17.15
CA THR A 53 -14.07 -22.73 -18.27
C THR A 53 -14.32 -21.39 -18.95
N GLU A 54 -15.54 -20.87 -18.84
CA GLU A 54 -15.94 -19.60 -19.45
C GLU A 54 -16.21 -18.56 -18.37
N TYR A 55 -15.33 -17.60 -18.23
CA TYR A 55 -15.46 -16.43 -17.38
C TYR A 55 -14.64 -15.26 -17.93
N GLN A 56 -15.02 -14.06 -17.56
CA GLN A 56 -14.26 -12.85 -17.83
C GLN A 56 -13.22 -12.64 -16.76
N LEU A 57 -11.95 -12.38 -17.14
CA LEU A 57 -10.93 -11.88 -16.24
C LEU A 57 -10.76 -10.37 -16.43
N VAL A 58 -10.72 -9.64 -15.34
CA VAL A 58 -10.42 -8.22 -15.30
C VAL A 58 -9.27 -8.00 -14.34
N PHE A 59 -8.26 -7.27 -14.79
CA PHE A 59 -7.05 -6.99 -14.03
C PHE A 59 -6.93 -5.48 -13.83
N TYR A 60 -6.69 -5.05 -12.59
CA TYR A 60 -6.33 -3.67 -12.27
C TYR A 60 -4.92 -3.63 -11.70
N SER A 61 -4.10 -2.72 -12.21
CA SER A 61 -2.73 -2.48 -11.73
C SER A 61 -2.33 -1.03 -11.93
N ALA A 62 -1.55 -0.51 -11.01
CA ALA A 62 -0.88 0.79 -11.18
C ALA A 62 0.38 0.71 -12.04
N THR A 63 0.92 -0.52 -12.27
CA THR A 63 2.14 -0.78 -13.04
C THR A 63 1.86 -1.77 -14.15
N ALA A 64 1.59 -1.27 -15.38
CA ALA A 64 1.15 -2.09 -16.49
C ALA A 64 2.26 -2.99 -17.06
N ASP A 65 3.46 -2.48 -17.29
CA ASP A 65 4.50 -3.13 -18.11
C ASP A 65 4.96 -4.49 -17.59
N ARG A 66 5.00 -4.66 -16.27
CA ARG A 66 5.42 -5.94 -15.65
C ARG A 66 4.28 -6.96 -15.55
N VAL A 67 3.06 -6.47 -15.49
CA VAL A 67 1.85 -7.27 -15.24
C VAL A 67 1.33 -7.90 -16.52
N VAL A 68 1.45 -7.23 -17.67
CA VAL A 68 0.90 -7.69 -18.95
C VAL A 68 1.40 -9.09 -19.35
N ASN A 69 2.69 -9.36 -19.25
CA ASN A 69 3.25 -10.66 -19.59
C ASN A 69 2.71 -11.80 -18.69
N GLN A 70 2.55 -11.52 -17.42
CA GLN A 70 2.01 -12.50 -16.47
C GLN A 70 0.50 -12.69 -16.65
N ALA A 71 -0.24 -11.61 -16.92
CA ALA A 71 -1.67 -11.66 -17.24
C ALA A 71 -1.94 -12.46 -18.52
N GLN A 72 -1.08 -12.34 -19.55
CA GLN A 72 -1.13 -13.15 -20.77
C GLN A 72 -0.97 -14.65 -20.49
N SER A 73 -0.24 -15.02 -19.45
CA SER A 73 -0.12 -16.43 -19.03
C SER A 73 -1.43 -17.01 -18.45
N LEU A 74 -2.32 -16.14 -17.96
CA LEU A 74 -3.62 -16.53 -17.42
C LEU A 74 -4.77 -16.38 -18.43
N SER A 75 -4.60 -15.53 -19.45
CA SER A 75 -5.60 -15.31 -20.51
C SER A 75 -4.91 -15.05 -21.83
N GLN A 76 -5.21 -15.90 -22.85
CA GLN A 76 -4.63 -15.77 -24.19
C GLN A 76 -5.15 -14.55 -24.96
N LYS A 77 -6.31 -14.02 -24.60
CA LYS A 77 -6.96 -12.85 -25.23
C LYS A 77 -6.99 -11.71 -24.22
N LEU A 78 -5.88 -11.00 -24.06
CA LEU A 78 -5.80 -9.83 -23.20
C LEU A 78 -6.01 -8.56 -24.03
N GLN A 79 -6.97 -7.74 -23.61
CA GLN A 79 -7.12 -6.36 -24.07
C GLN A 79 -6.57 -5.45 -22.98
N VAL A 80 -5.59 -4.64 -23.32
CA VAL A 80 -5.03 -3.62 -22.42
C VAL A 80 -5.77 -2.31 -22.66
N ILE A 81 -6.26 -1.71 -21.57
CA ILE A 81 -6.86 -0.37 -21.56
C ILE A 81 -5.97 0.48 -20.64
N ASP A 82 -5.22 1.38 -21.23
CA ASP A 82 -4.38 2.33 -20.50
C ASP A 82 -5.16 3.64 -20.32
N VAL A 83 -5.36 4.02 -19.08
CA VAL A 83 -6.07 5.25 -18.69
C VAL A 83 -5.14 6.25 -17.98
N THR A 84 -3.84 6.01 -17.98
CA THR A 84 -2.87 6.85 -17.25
C THR A 84 -2.80 8.26 -17.80
N GLU A 85 -2.94 8.46 -19.11
CA GLU A 85 -2.96 9.79 -19.74
C GLU A 85 -4.29 10.54 -19.51
N GLU A 86 -5.38 9.83 -19.27
CA GLU A 86 -6.71 10.40 -19.05
C GLU A 86 -6.97 10.74 -17.58
N ASP A 87 -6.12 10.27 -16.67
CA ASP A 87 -6.29 10.49 -15.24
C ASP A 87 -5.92 11.93 -14.83
N THR A 88 -6.87 12.82 -14.98
CA THR A 88 -6.78 14.20 -14.48
C THR A 88 -7.03 14.30 -12.95
N SER A 89 -7.34 13.20 -12.29
CA SER A 89 -7.58 13.15 -10.83
C SER A 89 -6.28 13.10 -10.02
N ALA A 90 -5.15 12.78 -10.67
CA ALA A 90 -3.84 12.82 -10.04
C ALA A 90 -3.50 14.28 -9.66
N GLY A 91 -3.45 14.55 -8.37
CA GLY A 91 -2.97 15.84 -7.86
C GLY A 91 -1.47 16.01 -8.05
N GLN A 92 -1.00 17.24 -7.84
CA GLN A 92 0.44 17.51 -7.88
C GLN A 92 1.11 16.93 -6.64
N VAL A 93 2.02 15.97 -6.83
CA VAL A 93 2.80 15.37 -5.76
C VAL A 93 4.26 15.83 -5.89
N ALA A 94 4.75 16.55 -4.87
CA ALA A 94 6.14 16.94 -4.79
C ALA A 94 6.97 15.85 -4.08
N HIS A 95 8.12 15.51 -4.61
CA HIS A 95 9.01 14.49 -4.06
C HIS A 95 10.26 15.13 -3.46
N TYR A 96 10.51 14.87 -2.19
CA TYR A 96 11.66 15.39 -1.44
C TYR A 96 12.44 14.25 -0.81
N PHE A 97 13.72 14.47 -0.60
CA PHE A 97 14.52 13.62 0.27
C PHE A 97 15.23 14.43 1.35
N ILE A 98 15.47 13.82 2.48
CA ILE A 98 16.20 14.40 3.61
C ILE A 98 17.33 13.45 3.98
N ARG A 99 18.57 13.95 3.90
CA ARG A 99 19.74 13.17 4.32
C ARG A 99 19.95 13.30 5.81
N LEU A 100 19.87 12.18 6.53
CA LEU A 100 20.07 12.16 7.97
C LEU A 100 20.61 10.81 8.46
N ALA A 101 21.29 10.86 9.60
CA ALA A 101 21.77 9.64 10.26
C ALA A 101 20.58 8.80 10.77
N PRO A 102 20.64 7.46 10.72
CA PRO A 102 19.54 6.58 11.16
C PRO A 102 19.00 6.91 12.55
N ARG A 103 19.89 7.19 13.51
CA ARG A 103 19.52 7.56 14.90
C ARG A 103 18.70 8.86 15.03
N LYS A 104 18.64 9.68 13.98
CA LYS A 104 17.92 10.97 13.95
C LYS A 104 16.54 10.89 13.33
N LYS A 105 16.13 9.73 12.79
CA LYS A 105 14.86 9.56 12.09
C LYS A 105 13.65 9.93 12.97
N ALA A 106 13.57 9.38 14.19
CA ALA A 106 12.47 9.68 15.12
C ALA A 106 12.47 11.15 15.57
N ASP A 107 13.64 11.74 15.85
CA ASP A 107 13.74 13.16 16.21
C ASP A 107 13.26 14.05 15.05
N TYR A 108 13.51 13.65 13.82
CA TYR A 108 13.05 14.40 12.65
C TYR A 108 11.54 14.25 12.43
N LEU A 109 10.99 13.04 12.61
CA LEU A 109 9.53 12.84 12.60
C LEU A 109 8.84 13.71 13.64
N ARG A 110 9.39 13.81 14.86
CA ARG A 110 8.88 14.71 15.89
C ARG A 110 8.86 16.17 15.42
N ARG A 111 9.95 16.65 14.82
CA ARG A 111 10.01 18.03 14.29
C ARG A 111 8.95 18.26 13.21
N LEU A 112 8.78 17.34 12.29
CA LEU A 112 7.74 17.40 11.25
C LEU A 112 6.34 17.45 11.89
N ALA A 113 6.07 16.60 12.89
CA ALA A 113 4.79 16.57 13.58
C ALA A 113 4.45 17.87 14.32
N HIS A 114 5.47 18.64 14.74
CA HIS A 114 5.27 19.97 15.34
C HIS A 114 5.05 21.08 14.31
N THR A 115 5.26 20.81 13.01
CA THR A 115 4.93 21.78 11.96
C THR A 115 3.40 21.92 11.88
N GLU A 116 2.94 23.14 11.67
CA GLU A 116 1.52 23.43 11.52
C GLU A 116 0.94 22.66 10.32
N ALA A 117 -0.29 22.15 10.48
CA ALA A 117 -1.00 21.36 9.48
C ALA A 117 -0.28 20.08 8.98
N PHE A 118 0.83 19.68 9.59
CA PHE A 118 1.53 18.46 9.20
C PHE A 118 0.77 17.23 9.70
N ARG A 119 0.29 16.40 8.74
CA ARG A 119 -0.38 15.13 8.98
C ARG A 119 0.11 14.12 7.93
N SER A 120 0.57 12.96 8.37
CA SER A 120 1.30 12.06 7.48
C SER A 120 1.00 10.58 7.75
N MET A 121 1.00 9.80 6.66
CA MET A 121 1.32 8.38 6.74
C MET A 121 2.83 8.21 6.71
N VAL A 122 3.35 7.42 7.64
CA VAL A 122 4.79 7.25 7.87
C VAL A 122 5.15 5.79 7.66
N PHE A 123 5.92 5.49 6.62
CA PHE A 123 6.22 4.13 6.20
C PHE A 123 7.57 3.64 6.71
N PHE A 124 7.56 2.45 7.30
CA PHE A 124 8.71 1.67 7.74
C PHE A 124 8.79 0.38 6.93
N ASN A 125 10.01 -0.13 6.71
CA ASN A 125 10.19 -1.43 6.07
C ASN A 125 9.98 -2.59 7.06
N GLN A 126 10.17 -2.36 8.37
CA GLN A 126 10.06 -3.38 9.41
C GLN A 126 9.12 -2.97 10.55
N VAL A 127 8.34 -3.93 11.06
CA VAL A 127 7.42 -3.72 12.18
C VAL A 127 8.17 -3.38 13.47
N ALA A 128 9.34 -3.97 13.70
CA ALA A 128 10.16 -3.69 14.88
C ALA A 128 10.61 -2.22 14.95
N ASP A 129 11.05 -1.65 13.83
CA ASP A 129 11.47 -0.25 13.76
C ASP A 129 10.28 0.70 13.93
N LEU A 130 9.11 0.33 13.38
CA LEU A 130 7.86 1.05 13.60
C LEU A 130 7.52 1.11 15.10
N GLY A 131 7.55 -0.03 15.79
CA GLY A 131 7.23 -0.10 17.23
C GLY A 131 8.18 0.75 18.07
N ALA A 132 9.49 0.65 17.83
CA ALA A 132 10.49 1.47 18.54
C ALA A 132 10.28 2.98 18.28
N ALA A 133 9.91 3.36 17.06
CA ALA A 133 9.61 4.75 16.72
C ALA A 133 8.32 5.22 17.40
N GLU A 134 7.27 4.39 17.44
CA GLU A 134 6.01 4.70 18.12
C GLU A 134 6.24 4.97 19.61
N GLU A 135 6.91 4.05 20.31
CA GLU A 135 7.24 4.21 21.74
C GLU A 135 7.96 5.52 22.01
N LYS A 136 8.98 5.84 21.22
CA LYS A 136 9.75 7.07 21.36
C LYS A 136 8.89 8.31 21.12
N LEU A 137 8.10 8.33 20.03
CA LEU A 137 7.28 9.48 19.66
C LEU A 137 6.18 9.74 20.71
N VAL A 138 5.53 8.68 21.20
CA VAL A 138 4.50 8.77 22.25
C VAL A 138 5.12 9.27 23.56
N TYR A 139 6.31 8.75 23.94
CA TYR A 139 7.05 9.24 25.13
C TYR A 139 7.37 10.75 25.03
N GLU A 140 7.66 11.24 23.83
CA GLU A 140 7.93 12.65 23.54
C GLU A 140 6.64 13.48 23.29
N ASN A 141 5.45 12.94 23.64
CA ASN A 141 4.13 13.56 23.48
C ASN A 141 3.78 13.93 22.02
N VAL A 142 4.29 13.20 21.06
CA VAL A 142 3.89 13.35 19.65
C VAL A 142 2.61 12.55 19.39
N PRO A 143 1.56 13.14 18.80
CA PRO A 143 0.34 12.41 18.45
C PRO A 143 0.60 11.43 17.30
N ALA A 144 1.10 10.24 17.62
CA ALA A 144 1.42 9.16 16.70
C ALA A 144 0.73 7.86 17.12
N ILE A 145 0.40 7.02 16.16
CA ILE A 145 -0.15 5.68 16.38
C ILE A 145 0.36 4.70 15.32
N GLY A 146 0.72 3.50 15.76
CA GLY A 146 1.16 2.41 14.90
C GLY A 146 0.00 1.62 14.32
N LEU A 147 0.15 1.24 13.05
CA LEU A 147 -0.73 0.32 12.33
C LEU A 147 0.14 -0.77 11.70
N ALA A 148 0.20 -1.93 12.36
CA ALA A 148 1.00 -3.08 11.93
C ALA A 148 0.14 -4.30 11.60
N SER A 149 0.67 -5.22 10.81
CA SER A 149 -0.06 -6.40 10.33
C SER A 149 -0.29 -7.45 11.41
N ASP A 150 0.57 -7.50 12.43
CA ASP A 150 0.52 -8.42 13.57
C ASP A 150 -0.40 -7.97 14.71
N GLN A 151 -0.94 -6.75 14.63
CA GLN A 151 -1.88 -6.23 15.61
C GLN A 151 -3.26 -6.90 15.52
N SER A 152 -3.97 -6.93 16.65
CA SER A 152 -5.38 -7.35 16.70
C SER A 152 -6.28 -6.46 15.84
N LYS A 153 -7.42 -6.99 15.40
CA LYS A 153 -8.40 -6.21 14.62
C LYS A 153 -8.88 -4.95 15.34
N GLN A 154 -9.01 -5.03 16.67
CA GLN A 154 -9.44 -3.90 17.50
C GLN A 154 -8.42 -2.78 17.50
N LEU A 155 -7.13 -3.09 17.69
CA LEU A 155 -6.05 -2.10 17.66
C LEU A 155 -5.90 -1.48 16.27
N ARG A 156 -5.96 -2.28 15.21
CA ARG A 156 -5.94 -1.76 13.83
C ARG A 156 -7.11 -0.82 13.55
N LYS A 157 -8.32 -1.18 13.98
CA LYS A 157 -9.49 -0.31 13.85
C LYS A 157 -9.31 0.98 14.63
N LEU A 158 -8.82 0.91 15.87
CA LEU A 158 -8.55 2.09 16.69
C LEU A 158 -7.56 3.04 16.00
N ALA A 159 -6.44 2.52 15.47
CA ALA A 159 -5.43 3.32 14.76
C ALA A 159 -6.05 4.05 13.56
N ILE A 160 -6.84 3.34 12.75
CA ILE A 160 -7.53 3.91 11.59
C ILE A 160 -8.52 4.99 12.02
N ASP A 161 -9.35 4.72 13.02
CA ASP A 161 -10.38 5.66 13.51
C ASP A 161 -9.74 6.92 14.10
N GLN A 162 -8.66 6.79 14.88
CA GLN A 162 -7.92 7.92 15.45
C GLN A 162 -7.30 8.80 14.36
N PHE A 163 -6.71 8.18 13.33
CA PHE A 163 -6.09 8.92 12.24
C PHE A 163 -7.15 9.59 11.34
N LYS A 164 -8.27 8.92 11.05
CA LYS A 164 -9.39 9.52 10.28
C LYS A 164 -10.04 10.69 11.02
N ALA A 165 -10.17 10.57 12.34
CA ALA A 165 -10.72 11.64 13.18
C ALA A 165 -9.70 12.77 13.49
N GLU A 166 -8.52 12.74 12.88
CA GLU A 166 -7.44 13.72 13.04
C GLU A 166 -6.94 13.91 14.48
N ARG A 167 -7.20 12.90 15.34
CA ARG A 167 -6.74 12.90 16.74
C ARG A 167 -5.25 12.61 16.86
N VAL A 168 -4.67 11.98 15.84
CA VAL A 168 -3.23 11.76 15.70
C VAL A 168 -2.72 12.35 14.39
N LYS A 169 -1.50 12.87 14.42
CA LYS A 169 -0.85 13.47 13.26
C LYS A 169 -0.08 12.46 12.42
N LEU A 170 0.50 11.44 13.05
CA LEU A 170 1.32 10.44 12.38
C LEU A 170 0.67 9.05 12.48
N LEU A 171 0.37 8.45 11.34
CA LEU A 171 0.04 7.03 11.24
C LEU A 171 1.28 6.28 10.79
N LEU A 172 1.93 5.59 11.75
CA LEU A 172 3.11 4.78 11.47
C LEU A 172 2.68 3.43 10.91
N THR A 173 3.19 3.03 9.75
CA THR A 173 2.72 1.81 9.09
C THR A 173 3.81 1.11 8.28
N THR A 174 3.49 -0.07 7.78
CA THR A 174 4.27 -0.81 6.78
C THR A 174 3.44 -1.00 5.51
N ASP A 175 4.06 -1.34 4.39
CA ASP A 175 3.35 -1.57 3.12
C ASP A 175 2.21 -2.59 3.30
N ILE A 176 2.49 -3.71 3.98
CA ILE A 176 1.50 -4.78 4.22
C ILE A 176 0.31 -4.27 5.04
N ALA A 177 0.57 -3.49 6.08
CA ALA A 177 -0.50 -3.00 6.96
C ALA A 177 -1.34 -1.90 6.30
N ALA A 178 -0.75 -1.12 5.40
CA ALA A 178 -1.41 -0.02 4.68
C ALA A 178 -2.24 -0.47 3.47
N ARG A 179 -2.09 -1.71 3.01
CA ARG A 179 -2.84 -2.23 1.86
C ARG A 179 -4.35 -2.17 2.07
N GLY A 180 -5.08 -1.81 1.02
CA GLY A 180 -6.54 -1.73 1.04
C GLY A 180 -7.10 -0.61 1.93
N LEU A 181 -6.25 0.23 2.52
CA LEU A 181 -6.71 1.38 3.29
C LEU A 181 -6.91 2.57 2.36
N ASP A 182 -8.07 3.15 2.45
CA ASP A 182 -8.39 4.41 1.80
C ASP A 182 -8.35 5.55 2.83
N PHE A 183 -7.34 6.40 2.69
CA PHE A 183 -7.25 7.66 3.39
C PHE A 183 -7.25 8.79 2.37
N THR A 184 -8.29 9.57 2.37
CA THR A 184 -8.40 10.79 1.58
C THR A 184 -7.86 11.98 2.38
N GLY A 185 -7.29 12.96 1.68
CA GLY A 185 -6.86 14.21 2.31
C GLY A 185 -5.62 14.10 3.21
N VAL A 186 -4.76 13.09 3.01
CA VAL A 186 -3.45 13.04 3.68
C VAL A 186 -2.46 13.89 2.88
N PRO A 187 -1.96 15.01 3.44
CA PRO A 187 -1.09 15.91 2.68
C PRO A 187 0.34 15.39 2.51
N TYR A 188 0.79 14.52 3.41
CA TYR A 188 2.18 14.05 3.42
C TYR A 188 2.29 12.53 3.54
N VAL A 189 3.24 11.96 2.81
CA VAL A 189 3.80 10.64 3.05
C VAL A 189 5.25 10.80 3.46
N VAL A 190 5.66 10.10 4.51
CA VAL A 190 7.07 10.03 4.91
C VAL A 190 7.56 8.59 4.79
N ASN A 191 8.56 8.36 3.96
CA ASN A 191 9.30 7.11 3.92
C ASN A 191 10.47 7.23 4.91
N VAL A 192 10.35 6.62 6.09
CA VAL A 192 11.42 6.54 7.08
C VAL A 192 12.56 5.66 6.57
N ASP A 193 12.18 4.62 5.83
CA ASP A 193 13.10 3.77 5.11
C ASP A 193 12.83 3.86 3.61
N VAL A 194 13.90 3.86 2.82
CA VAL A 194 13.78 3.78 1.36
C VAL A 194 13.01 2.50 1.01
N PRO A 195 11.94 2.58 0.21
CA PRO A 195 11.21 1.41 -0.24
C PRO A 195 12.12 0.39 -0.93
N LEU A 196 11.89 -0.89 -0.70
CA LEU A 196 12.70 -1.98 -1.26
C LEU A 196 12.45 -2.19 -2.76
N ALA A 197 11.29 -1.76 -3.27
CA ALA A 197 10.89 -1.90 -4.66
C ALA A 197 10.23 -0.61 -5.17
N GLU A 198 10.27 -0.41 -6.47
CA GLU A 198 9.65 0.72 -7.17
C GLU A 198 8.13 0.73 -6.97
N GLU A 199 7.50 -0.43 -7.05
CA GLU A 199 6.07 -0.60 -6.83
C GLU A 199 5.67 -0.11 -5.43
N SER A 200 6.47 -0.42 -4.40
CA SER A 200 6.23 0.08 -3.04
C SER A 200 6.31 1.60 -2.98
N TYR A 201 7.27 2.21 -3.70
CA TYR A 201 7.37 3.67 -3.78
C TYR A 201 6.13 4.30 -4.41
N ILE A 202 5.66 3.73 -5.54
CA ILE A 202 4.45 4.16 -6.25
C ILE A 202 3.22 4.02 -5.34
N HIS A 203 3.05 2.88 -4.69
CA HIS A 203 1.92 2.62 -3.78
C HIS A 203 1.92 3.53 -2.56
N ARG A 204 3.09 3.83 -1.98
CA ARG A 204 3.20 4.79 -0.87
C ARG A 204 2.89 6.21 -1.32
N SER A 205 3.48 6.66 -2.44
CA SER A 205 3.22 8.00 -2.99
C SER A 205 1.77 8.18 -3.46
N GLY A 206 1.13 7.14 -3.96
CA GLY A 206 -0.30 7.17 -4.30
C GLY A 206 -1.25 7.34 -3.10
N ARG A 207 -0.74 7.53 -1.87
CA ARG A 207 -1.55 7.89 -0.69
C ARG A 207 -1.78 9.39 -0.56
N VAL A 208 -1.00 10.20 -1.24
CA VAL A 208 -1.16 11.68 -1.32
C VAL A 208 -1.59 12.11 -2.71
N GLY A 209 -1.98 13.35 -2.87
CA GLY A 209 -2.31 13.92 -4.17
C GLY A 209 -3.59 13.38 -4.81
N ARG A 210 -4.49 12.76 -4.04
CA ARG A 210 -5.75 12.23 -4.58
C ARG A 210 -6.79 13.33 -4.78
N MET A 211 -7.66 13.15 -5.77
CA MET A 211 -8.79 14.06 -6.08
C MET A 211 -8.32 15.49 -6.38
N GLY A 212 -7.19 15.63 -7.08
CA GLY A 212 -6.63 16.94 -7.43
C GLY A 212 -5.94 17.69 -6.29
N ALA A 213 -5.84 17.12 -5.09
CA ALA A 213 -5.17 17.74 -3.96
C ALA A 213 -3.65 17.81 -4.17
N GLN A 214 -3.00 18.82 -3.60
CA GLN A 214 -1.54 18.86 -3.51
C GLN A 214 -1.06 17.94 -2.40
N GLY A 215 0.07 17.27 -2.63
CA GLY A 215 0.70 16.41 -1.64
C GLY A 215 2.22 16.38 -1.75
N ALA A 216 2.87 15.87 -0.72
CA ALA A 216 4.31 15.67 -0.78
C ALA A 216 4.75 14.33 -0.19
N VAL A 217 5.75 13.74 -0.83
CA VAL A 217 6.45 12.54 -0.37
C VAL A 217 7.84 12.95 0.10
N ILE A 218 8.16 12.62 1.35
CA ILE A 218 9.45 12.92 1.98
C ILE A 218 10.15 11.59 2.27
N THR A 219 11.31 11.35 1.68
CA THR A 219 12.07 10.11 1.91
C THR A 219 13.33 10.40 2.71
N PHE A 220 13.52 9.70 3.83
CA PHE A 220 14.75 9.77 4.61
C PHE A 220 15.81 8.87 3.99
N ILE A 221 16.95 9.45 3.69
CA ILE A 221 18.10 8.76 3.12
C ILE A 221 19.34 8.95 3.99
N ASN A 222 20.28 8.03 3.87
CA ASN A 222 21.63 8.14 4.40
C ASN A 222 22.63 7.75 3.30
N ASP A 223 23.92 7.74 3.60
CA ASP A 223 24.94 7.43 2.63
C ASP A 223 24.83 6.00 2.07
N GLY A 224 24.37 5.04 2.92
CA GLY A 224 24.15 3.66 2.49
C GLY A 224 22.94 3.49 1.59
N THR A 225 21.87 4.27 1.77
CA THR A 225 20.61 4.13 1.02
C THR A 225 20.45 5.11 -0.14
N LYS A 226 21.42 6.02 -0.34
CA LYS A 226 21.37 7.02 -1.42
C LYS A 226 21.24 6.38 -2.80
N ARG A 227 22.02 5.33 -3.08
CA ARG A 227 21.99 4.65 -4.39
C ARG A 227 20.67 3.92 -4.63
N GLU A 228 20.08 3.32 -3.58
CA GLU A 228 18.78 2.68 -3.65
C GLU A 228 17.70 3.70 -4.00
N TYR A 229 17.69 4.84 -3.31
CA TYR A 229 16.76 5.93 -3.60
C TYR A 229 16.89 6.46 -5.03
N GLN A 230 18.13 6.61 -5.54
CA GLN A 230 18.37 7.09 -6.91
C GLN A 230 17.88 6.13 -8.00
N ARG A 231 17.69 4.85 -7.69
CA ARG A 231 17.12 3.86 -8.62
C ARG A 231 15.60 3.89 -8.68
N LEU A 232 14.97 4.46 -7.66
CA LEU A 232 13.50 4.57 -7.56
C LEU A 232 12.96 5.84 -8.23
N MET A 233 13.84 6.83 -8.47
CA MET A 233 13.52 8.13 -9.05
C MET A 233 14.01 8.22 -10.51
#